data_2c1ebf10110bffb299a7e87ac1eef155
#
_entry.id   2c1ebf10110bffb299a7e87ac1eef155
#
_cell.length_a   1.000
_cell.length_b   1.000
_cell.length_c   1.000
_cell.angle_alpha   90.00
_cell.angle_beta   90.00
_cell.angle_gamma   90.00
#
_symmetry.space_group_name_H-M   'P 1'
#
loop_
_entity.id
_entity.type
_entity.pdbx_description
1 polymer ?
#
loop_
_entity_poly.entity_id
_entity_poly.type
_entity_poly.pdbx_seq_one_letter_code
_entity_poly.pdbx_strand_id
1 'polypeptide(L)'
;ISQRSSDKLKQWSDNTYNELTLQDCTLQSKRYELLNMDSRTNTLEFRMFNSNLRTERIMKNIEVVLSLLDYVETYYTVEMYDKNLFTWLNYVKRNEEKYPNLVAFINEDKIKDKIEYIKEGVESICASL
;
A
#
# COMPACT_ATOMS: atom_id res chain seq x y z
N ILE A 1 -5.17 -2.64 -2.85
CA ILE A 1 -4.17 -1.81 -3.57
C ILE A 1 -3.45 -2.66 -4.64
N SER A 2 -3.48 -3.99 -4.52
CA SER A 2 -2.91 -4.85 -5.58
C SER A 2 -3.63 -4.63 -6.92
N GLN A 3 -2.86 -4.35 -7.96
CA GLN A 3 -3.35 -4.15 -9.32
C GLN A 3 -3.47 -5.47 -10.09
N ARG A 4 -3.13 -6.59 -9.47
CA ARG A 4 -3.13 -7.91 -10.10
C ARG A 4 -4.51 -8.53 -10.03
N SER A 5 -5.11 -8.80 -11.20
CA SER A 5 -6.51 -9.22 -11.34
C SER A 5 -6.71 -10.69 -11.71
N SER A 6 -5.69 -11.40 -12.19
CA SER A 6 -5.82 -12.82 -12.51
C SER A 6 -5.46 -13.71 -11.32
N ASP A 7 -6.14 -14.85 -11.17
CA ASP A 7 -5.92 -15.77 -10.05
C ASP A 7 -4.49 -16.31 -10.01
N LYS A 8 -3.87 -16.52 -11.18
CA LYS A 8 -2.45 -16.91 -11.28
C LYS A 8 -1.52 -15.80 -10.77
N LEU A 9 -1.83 -14.53 -11.05
CA LEU A 9 -1.04 -13.40 -10.58
C LEU A 9 -1.26 -13.12 -9.09
N LYS A 10 -2.44 -13.44 -8.54
CA LYS A 10 -2.70 -13.35 -7.11
C LYS A 10 -1.79 -14.29 -6.31
N GLN A 11 -1.53 -15.50 -6.80
CA GLN A 11 -0.61 -16.44 -6.14
C GLN A 11 0.82 -15.89 -5.96
N TRP A 12 1.25 -14.96 -6.83
CA TRP A 12 2.60 -14.36 -6.81
C TRP A 12 2.68 -13.08 -5.99
N SER A 13 1.54 -12.59 -5.49
CA SER A 13 1.46 -11.37 -4.70
C SER A 13 0.29 -11.45 -3.71
N ASP A 14 0.20 -12.57 -3.01
CA ASP A 14 -0.84 -12.79 -2.02
C ASP A 14 -0.59 -11.96 -0.75
N ASN A 15 -1.67 -11.54 -0.12
CA ASN A 15 -1.62 -10.93 1.20
C ASN A 15 -2.19 -11.95 2.19
N THR A 16 -1.31 -12.77 2.74
CA THR A 16 -1.69 -13.83 3.66
C THR A 16 -1.82 -13.38 5.11
N TYR A 17 -1.54 -12.09 5.38
CA TYR A 17 -1.59 -11.56 6.73
C TYR A 17 -2.91 -10.86 7.02
N ASN A 18 -3.73 -11.47 7.86
CA ASN A 18 -4.89 -10.81 8.45
C ASN A 18 -4.52 -10.05 9.74
N GLU A 19 -3.47 -10.47 10.43
CA GLU A 19 -2.93 -9.81 11.62
C GLU A 19 -1.39 -9.93 11.58
N LEU A 20 -0.70 -8.81 11.39
CA LEU A 20 0.77 -8.76 11.36
C LEU A 20 1.31 -8.42 12.73
N THR A 21 2.02 -9.34 13.33
CA THR A 21 2.98 -9.01 14.38
C THR A 21 4.35 -8.67 13.76
N LEU A 22 5.12 -7.79 14.39
CA LEU A 22 6.48 -7.45 13.96
C LEU A 22 7.39 -8.69 13.81
N GLN A 23 7.15 -9.74 14.60
CA GLN A 23 7.84 -11.02 14.53
C GLN A 23 7.53 -11.80 13.26
N ASP A 24 6.28 -11.74 12.78
CA ASP A 24 5.86 -12.42 11.56
C ASP A 24 6.48 -11.82 10.31
N CYS A 25 6.71 -10.50 10.31
CA CYS A 25 7.39 -9.80 9.21
C CYS A 25 8.85 -10.24 9.02
N THR A 26 9.53 -10.66 10.10
CA THR A 26 10.95 -11.00 10.06
C THR A 26 11.23 -12.48 9.84
N LEU A 27 10.28 -13.37 10.18
CA LEU A 27 10.53 -14.81 10.24
C LEU A 27 9.92 -15.64 9.11
N GLN A 28 8.96 -15.10 8.36
CA GLN A 28 8.18 -15.88 7.37
C GLN A 28 7.81 -15.11 6.10
N SER A 29 8.68 -14.24 5.55
CA SER A 29 8.38 -13.67 4.25
C SER A 29 8.30 -14.79 3.21
N LYS A 30 7.07 -15.21 2.89
CA LYS A 30 6.84 -16.12 1.77
C LYS A 30 7.22 -15.37 0.50
N ARG A 31 8.05 -15.99 -0.33
CA ARG A 31 8.58 -15.43 -1.59
C ARG A 31 7.52 -14.77 -2.49
N TYR A 32 6.24 -14.99 -2.24
CA TYR A 32 5.14 -14.58 -3.11
C TYR A 32 4.23 -13.51 -2.50
N GLU A 33 4.65 -12.82 -1.45
CA GLU A 33 3.88 -11.73 -0.85
C GLU A 33 3.97 -10.43 -1.63
N LEU A 34 2.99 -9.53 -1.40
CA LEU A 34 2.94 -8.19 -2.00
C LEU A 34 4.17 -7.36 -1.64
N LEU A 35 4.64 -7.55 -0.41
CA LEU A 35 5.84 -6.96 0.15
C LEU A 35 6.71 -8.09 0.69
N ASN A 36 7.89 -8.25 0.15
CA ASN A 36 8.82 -9.29 0.55
C ASN A 36 10.11 -8.66 1.05
N MET A 37 10.55 -9.10 2.24
CA MET A 37 11.84 -8.72 2.79
C MET A 37 12.80 -9.90 2.67
N ASP A 38 13.81 -9.80 1.83
CA ASP A 38 14.86 -10.82 1.71
C ASP A 38 16.00 -10.51 2.70
N SER A 39 16.05 -11.31 3.77
CA SER A 39 17.09 -11.17 4.81
C SER A 39 18.51 -11.45 4.30
N ARG A 40 18.67 -12.19 3.19
CA ARG A 40 19.97 -12.51 2.60
C ARG A 40 20.58 -11.32 1.86
N THR A 41 19.73 -10.53 1.22
CA THR A 41 20.13 -9.36 0.42
C THR A 41 19.88 -8.05 1.14
N ASN A 42 19.16 -8.09 2.28
CA ASN A 42 18.70 -6.93 3.03
C ASN A 42 17.92 -5.94 2.14
N THR A 43 17.08 -6.49 1.26
CA THR A 43 16.28 -5.72 0.29
C THR A 43 14.80 -5.88 0.56
N LEU A 44 14.05 -4.81 0.26
CA LEU A 44 12.60 -4.78 0.32
C LEU A 44 12.03 -4.81 -1.10
N GLU A 45 11.25 -5.84 -1.42
CA GLU A 45 10.69 -6.06 -2.75
C GLU A 45 9.19 -5.79 -2.76
N PHE A 46 8.76 -4.81 -3.56
CA PHE A 46 7.36 -4.47 -3.78
C PHE A 46 6.82 -5.19 -5.02
N ARG A 47 6.00 -6.21 -4.84
CA ARG A 47 5.43 -7.05 -5.92
C ARG A 47 4.00 -6.68 -6.32
N MET A 48 3.44 -5.65 -5.73
CA MET A 48 2.03 -5.28 -5.90
C MET A 48 1.71 -4.61 -7.24
N PHE A 49 2.72 -4.22 -8.01
CA PHE A 49 2.53 -3.44 -9.21
C PHE A 49 2.41 -4.31 -10.47
N ASN A 50 1.50 -3.93 -11.37
CA ASN A 50 1.47 -4.47 -12.72
C ASN A 50 2.51 -3.76 -13.58
N SER A 51 3.10 -4.50 -14.54
CA SER A 51 3.90 -3.89 -15.59
C SER A 51 3.04 -2.92 -16.42
N ASN A 52 3.59 -1.75 -16.70
CA ASN A 52 2.93 -0.73 -17.50
C ASN A 52 4.01 0.08 -18.23
N LEU A 53 3.71 0.46 -19.49
CA LEU A 53 4.64 1.25 -20.32
C LEU A 53 4.33 2.76 -20.29
N ARG A 54 3.26 3.17 -19.62
CA ARG A 54 2.92 4.59 -19.48
C ARG A 54 3.76 5.20 -18.36
N THR A 55 4.48 6.27 -18.68
CA THR A 55 5.37 6.96 -17.75
C THR A 55 4.66 7.36 -16.46
N GLU A 56 3.45 7.91 -16.55
CA GLU A 56 2.66 8.35 -15.39
C GLU A 56 2.36 7.18 -14.45
N ARG A 57 2.11 5.99 -15.00
CA ARG A 57 1.84 4.78 -14.20
C ARG A 57 3.10 4.24 -13.52
N ILE A 58 4.24 4.33 -14.20
CA ILE A 58 5.54 3.96 -13.63
C ILE A 58 5.88 4.93 -12.50
N MET A 59 5.79 6.25 -12.76
CA MET A 59 6.05 7.29 -11.76
C MET A 59 5.13 7.16 -10.55
N LYS A 60 3.83 6.94 -10.76
CA LYS A 60 2.88 6.65 -9.68
C LYS A 60 3.33 5.46 -8.83
N ASN A 61 3.82 4.36 -9.43
CA ASN A 61 4.30 3.20 -8.67
C ASN A 61 5.52 3.54 -7.80
N ILE A 62 6.45 4.33 -8.34
CA ILE A 62 7.62 4.83 -7.60
C ILE A 62 7.15 5.74 -6.45
N GLU A 63 6.23 6.66 -6.71
CA GLU A 63 5.70 7.58 -5.71
C GLU A 63 4.93 6.86 -4.59
N VAL A 64 4.24 5.74 -4.88
CA VAL A 64 3.65 4.89 -3.83
C VAL A 64 4.72 4.40 -2.86
N VAL A 65 5.83 3.85 -3.38
CA VAL A 65 6.92 3.33 -2.53
C VAL A 65 7.55 4.46 -1.71
N LEU A 66 7.90 5.56 -2.36
CA LEU A 66 8.52 6.71 -1.69
C LEU A 66 7.60 7.30 -0.62
N SER A 67 6.32 7.50 -0.93
CA SER A 67 5.36 8.05 0.02
C SER A 67 5.12 7.14 1.23
N LEU A 68 5.17 5.81 1.06
CA LEU A 68 5.07 4.88 2.17
C LEU A 68 6.30 4.95 3.08
N LEU A 69 7.50 5.01 2.51
CA LEU A 69 8.74 5.15 3.28
C LEU A 69 8.78 6.48 4.04
N ASP A 70 8.51 7.59 3.36
CA ASP A 70 8.45 8.91 3.97
C ASP A 70 7.37 9.01 5.07
N TYR A 71 6.21 8.38 4.85
CA TYR A 71 5.13 8.34 5.83
C TYR A 71 5.55 7.57 7.08
N VAL A 72 6.15 6.40 6.91
CA VAL A 72 6.64 5.59 8.04
C VAL A 72 7.74 6.32 8.81
N GLU A 73 8.69 6.96 8.12
CA GLU A 73 9.75 7.73 8.74
C GLU A 73 9.19 8.93 9.53
N THR A 74 8.25 9.68 8.93
CA THR A 74 7.63 10.86 9.56
C THR A 74 6.86 10.50 10.84
N TYR A 75 6.15 9.37 10.82
CA TYR A 75 5.28 8.94 11.90
C TYR A 75 5.83 7.74 12.68
N TYR A 76 7.14 7.55 12.70
CA TYR A 76 7.79 6.40 13.35
C TYR A 76 7.40 6.27 14.84
N THR A 77 7.25 7.39 15.54
CA THR A 77 6.93 7.44 16.97
C THR A 77 5.44 7.40 17.31
N VAL A 78 4.57 7.49 16.28
CA VAL A 78 3.11 7.44 16.48
C VAL A 78 2.69 6.00 16.69
N GLU A 79 1.74 5.75 17.59
CA GLU A 79 1.21 4.43 17.84
C GLU A 79 0.70 3.76 16.55
N MET A 80 0.90 2.46 16.44
CA MET A 80 0.66 1.69 15.20
C MET A 80 -0.82 1.73 14.77
N TYR A 81 -1.75 1.91 15.71
CA TYR A 81 -3.20 2.00 15.46
C TYR A 81 -3.61 3.20 14.62
N ASP A 82 -2.83 4.29 14.65
CA ASP A 82 -3.11 5.49 13.87
C ASP A 82 -2.55 5.42 12.45
N LYS A 83 -1.76 4.38 12.13
CA LYS A 83 -1.16 4.17 10.81
C LYS A 83 -2.06 3.27 9.98
N ASN A 84 -2.93 3.88 9.21
CA ASN A 84 -3.85 3.17 8.33
C ASN A 84 -3.86 3.76 6.91
N LEU A 85 -4.59 3.13 6.00
CA LEU A 85 -4.71 3.57 4.62
C LEU A 85 -5.16 5.04 4.50
N PHE A 86 -6.10 5.48 5.32
CA PHE A 86 -6.68 6.82 5.21
C PHE A 86 -5.73 7.90 5.73
N THR A 87 -4.99 7.62 6.80
CA THR A 87 -3.95 8.54 7.31
C THR A 87 -2.80 8.68 6.32
N TRP A 88 -2.38 7.59 5.67
CA TRP A 88 -1.41 7.64 4.58
C TRP A 88 -1.95 8.40 3.35
N LEU A 89 -3.19 8.17 2.92
CA LEU A 89 -3.80 8.92 1.81
C LEU A 89 -3.86 10.42 2.10
N ASN A 90 -4.18 10.81 3.34
CA ASN A 90 -4.16 12.20 3.77
C ASN A 90 -2.74 12.79 3.74
N TYR A 91 -1.74 12.01 4.15
CA TYR A 91 -0.33 12.41 4.05
C TYR A 91 0.07 12.67 2.59
N VAL A 92 -0.26 11.76 1.68
CA VAL A 92 0.02 11.91 0.24
C VAL A 92 -0.64 13.17 -0.31
N LYS A 93 -1.92 13.42 -0.01
CA LYS A 93 -2.64 14.61 -0.47
C LYS A 93 -2.02 15.92 0.06
N ARG A 94 -1.54 15.94 1.29
CA ARG A 94 -0.86 17.12 1.86
C ARG A 94 0.50 17.38 1.23
N ASN A 95 1.10 16.37 0.60
CA ASN A 95 2.40 16.44 -0.08
C ASN A 95 2.25 16.26 -1.60
N GLU A 96 1.20 16.82 -2.20
CA GLU A 96 0.86 16.62 -3.61
C GLU A 96 1.96 17.07 -4.58
N GLU A 97 2.72 18.10 -4.23
CA GLU A 97 3.86 18.57 -5.02
C GLU A 97 4.98 17.51 -5.11
N LYS A 98 5.13 16.69 -4.06
CA LYS A 98 6.12 15.60 -4.00
C LYS A 98 5.67 14.34 -4.72
N TYR A 99 4.34 14.09 -4.78
CA TYR A 99 3.75 12.87 -5.34
C TYR A 99 2.66 13.15 -6.38
N PRO A 100 2.96 13.95 -7.44
CA PRO A 100 1.94 14.43 -8.37
C PRO A 100 1.24 13.31 -9.15
N ASN A 101 1.97 12.27 -9.58
CA ASN A 101 1.40 11.15 -10.33
C ASN A 101 0.54 10.23 -9.45
N LEU A 102 0.91 10.07 -8.19
CA LEU A 102 0.12 9.32 -7.21
C LEU A 102 -1.18 10.05 -6.88
N VAL A 103 -1.11 11.36 -6.64
CA VAL A 103 -2.31 12.19 -6.38
C VAL A 103 -3.23 12.20 -7.58
N ALA A 104 -2.70 12.36 -8.79
CA ALA A 104 -3.50 12.26 -10.02
C ALA A 104 -4.21 10.90 -10.12
N PHE A 105 -3.52 9.81 -9.80
CA PHE A 105 -4.11 8.47 -9.78
C PHE A 105 -5.20 8.30 -8.71
N ILE A 106 -4.97 8.78 -7.50
CA ILE A 106 -5.96 8.72 -6.40
C ILE A 106 -7.23 9.49 -6.78
N ASN A 107 -7.08 10.55 -7.58
CA ASN A 107 -8.17 11.40 -8.04
C ASN A 107 -8.92 10.84 -9.26
N GLU A 108 -8.52 9.71 -9.85
CA GLU A 108 -9.33 9.03 -10.88
C GLU A 108 -10.65 8.54 -10.27
N ASP A 109 -11.79 8.77 -10.95
CA ASP A 109 -13.13 8.48 -10.43
C ASP A 109 -13.27 7.03 -9.94
N LYS A 110 -12.80 6.06 -10.73
CA LYS A 110 -12.82 4.63 -10.37
C LYS A 110 -12.02 4.31 -9.09
N ILE A 111 -11.03 5.12 -8.76
CA ILE A 111 -10.20 4.93 -7.56
C ILE A 111 -10.87 5.61 -6.36
N LYS A 112 -11.43 6.80 -6.56
CA LYS A 112 -12.24 7.49 -5.54
C LYS A 112 -13.39 6.62 -5.07
N ASP A 113 -14.17 6.06 -5.99
CA ASP A 113 -15.31 5.19 -5.67
C ASP A 113 -14.87 3.98 -4.82
N LYS A 114 -13.72 3.38 -5.16
CA LYS A 114 -13.17 2.26 -4.37
C LYS A 114 -12.71 2.67 -2.98
N ILE A 115 -12.09 3.84 -2.86
CA ILE A 115 -11.64 4.36 -1.56
C ILE A 115 -12.86 4.66 -0.67
N GLU A 116 -13.89 5.28 -1.22
CA GLU A 116 -15.13 5.57 -0.49
C GLU A 116 -15.84 4.29 -0.04
N TYR A 117 -15.97 3.30 -0.91
CA TYR A 117 -16.52 2.00 -0.56
C TYR A 117 -15.76 1.31 0.60
N ILE A 118 -14.42 1.38 0.60
CA ILE A 118 -13.61 0.82 1.70
C ILE A 118 -13.85 1.60 3.00
N LYS A 119 -13.96 2.93 2.92
CA LYS A 119 -14.21 3.79 4.06
C LYS A 119 -15.55 3.47 4.72
N GLU A 120 -16.63 3.41 3.94
CA GLU A 120 -17.97 3.04 4.42
C GLU A 120 -17.98 1.65 5.07
N GLY A 121 -17.26 0.68 4.48
CA GLY A 121 -17.12 -0.67 5.05
C GLY A 121 -16.43 -0.65 6.42
N VAL A 122 -15.36 0.10 6.58
CA VAL A 122 -14.64 0.24 7.86
C VAL A 122 -15.52 0.94 8.91
N GLU A 123 -16.21 2.02 8.55
CA GLU A 123 -17.11 2.75 9.45
C GLU A 123 -18.26 1.85 9.92
N SER A 124 -18.83 1.01 9.03
CA SER A 124 -19.88 0.05 9.38
C SER A 124 -19.42 -1.01 10.37
N ILE A 125 -18.20 -1.51 10.23
CA ILE A 125 -17.61 -2.47 11.18
C ILE A 125 -17.38 -1.82 12.53
N CYS A 126 -16.80 -0.62 12.57
CA CYS A 126 -16.57 0.11 13.81
C CYS A 126 -17.86 0.47 14.55
N ALA A 127 -18.96 0.72 13.84
CA ALA A 127 -20.26 1.00 14.43
C ALA A 127 -20.98 -0.25 15.00
N SER A 128 -20.51 -1.44 14.64
CA SER A 128 -21.09 -2.74 15.10
C SER A 128 -20.35 -3.34 16.30
N LEU A 129 -19.26 -2.75 16.72
CA LEU A 129 -18.47 -3.11 17.92
C LEU A 129 -18.87 -2.26 19.13
#